data_e23929663042177bfb83f8289e42b4f7
#
_entry.id   e23929663042177bfb83f8289e42b4f7
#
_cell.length_a   1.000
_cell.length_b   1.000
_cell.length_c   1.000
_cell.angle_alpha   90.00
_cell.angle_beta   90.00
_cell.angle_gamma   90.00
#
_symmetry.space_group_name_H-M   'P 1'
#
loop_
_entity.id
_entity.type
_entity.pdbx_description
1 polymer ?
#
loop_
_entity_poly.entity_id
_entity_poly.type
_entity_poly.pdbx_seq_one_letter_code
_entity_poly.pdbx_strand_id
1 'polypeptide(L)'
;MSAMHLGFIGLGRMGGPMAGRLLEAGYSLTVFDTNEAAVRPLADRGATVASSPAEVASQASTVLMCLPMPSVVQAVALGENGIIAGERVERVIDLSTTGPAVATTVAKGLAERGVTLVDAPVSGG
;
A
#
# COMPACT_ATOMS: atom_id res chain seq x y z
N MET A 1 23.82 -2.84 -7.59
CA MET A 1 22.69 -1.92 -7.71
C MET A 1 21.56 -2.35 -6.75
N SER A 2 21.08 -1.46 -5.94
CA SER A 2 20.04 -1.80 -4.99
C SER A 2 18.68 -1.93 -5.69
N ALA A 3 17.86 -2.86 -5.24
CA ALA A 3 16.51 -3.00 -5.73
C ALA A 3 15.68 -1.80 -5.31
N MET A 4 14.62 -1.51 -6.06
CA MET A 4 13.68 -0.47 -5.71
C MET A 4 12.99 -0.83 -4.39
N HIS A 5 12.79 0.17 -3.54
CA HIS A 5 12.08 0.00 -2.29
C HIS A 5 10.62 0.40 -2.47
N LEU A 6 9.70 -0.50 -2.12
CA LEU A 6 8.26 -0.30 -2.27
C LEU A 6 7.55 -0.39 -0.93
N GLY A 7 6.42 0.32 -0.82
CA GLY A 7 5.53 0.12 0.30
C GLY A 7 4.40 -0.81 -0.12
N PHE A 8 3.89 -1.61 0.80
CA PHE A 8 2.76 -2.50 0.52
C PHE A 8 1.83 -2.55 1.73
N ILE A 9 0.59 -2.12 1.52
CA ILE A 9 -0.42 -2.08 2.57
C ILE A 9 -1.57 -3.02 2.19
N GLY A 10 -1.91 -3.92 3.11
CA GLY A 10 -2.94 -4.92 2.89
C GLY A 10 -2.33 -6.25 2.47
N LEU A 11 -2.19 -7.16 3.43
CA LEU A 11 -1.46 -8.41 3.26
C LEU A 11 -2.37 -9.64 3.41
N GLY A 12 -3.62 -9.49 2.99
CA GLY A 12 -4.59 -10.57 3.03
C GLY A 12 -4.34 -11.62 1.94
N ARG A 13 -5.40 -12.31 1.55
CA ARG A 13 -5.32 -13.42 0.59
C ARG A 13 -4.68 -13.05 -0.74
N MET A 14 -4.88 -11.82 -1.19
CA MET A 14 -4.34 -11.37 -2.45
C MET A 14 -3.05 -10.58 -2.27
N GLY A 15 -3.05 -9.65 -1.31
CA GLY A 15 -1.89 -8.79 -1.08
C GLY A 15 -0.68 -9.52 -0.55
N GLY A 16 -0.88 -10.46 0.39
CA GLY A 16 0.22 -11.22 0.96
C GLY A 16 1.06 -11.96 -0.09
N PRO A 17 0.42 -12.78 -0.95
CA PRO A 17 1.16 -13.46 -2.03
C PRO A 17 1.83 -12.49 -3.00
N MET A 18 1.20 -11.36 -3.32
CA MET A 18 1.79 -10.36 -4.21
C MET A 18 3.04 -9.73 -3.60
N ALA A 19 2.96 -9.38 -2.31
CA ALA A 19 4.12 -8.83 -1.61
C ALA A 19 5.25 -9.86 -1.55
N GLY A 20 4.91 -11.13 -1.32
CA GLY A 20 5.89 -12.22 -1.34
C GLY A 20 6.60 -12.35 -2.67
N ARG A 21 5.86 -12.21 -3.77
CA ARG A 21 6.46 -12.26 -5.11
C ARG A 21 7.40 -11.10 -5.36
N LEU A 22 7.07 -9.92 -4.84
CA LEU A 22 7.96 -8.77 -4.98
C LEU A 22 9.27 -9.00 -4.22
N LEU A 23 9.20 -9.60 -3.03
CA LEU A 23 10.41 -9.95 -2.29
C LEU A 23 11.25 -10.96 -3.06
N GLU A 24 10.61 -11.97 -3.65
CA GLU A 24 11.31 -12.98 -4.46
C GLU A 24 11.99 -12.35 -5.68
N ALA A 25 11.39 -11.31 -6.24
CA ALA A 25 11.94 -10.61 -7.39
C ALA A 25 13.10 -9.67 -7.03
N GLY A 26 13.41 -9.52 -5.75
CA GLY A 26 14.53 -8.72 -5.30
C GLY A 26 14.18 -7.32 -4.81
N TYR A 27 12.90 -6.95 -4.79
CA TYR A 27 12.50 -5.66 -4.23
C TYR A 27 12.60 -5.69 -2.72
N SER A 28 12.93 -4.55 -2.11
CA SER A 28 12.80 -4.41 -0.68
C SER A 28 11.44 -3.80 -0.39
N LEU A 29 10.81 -4.19 0.71
CA LEU A 29 9.48 -3.74 1.06
C LEU A 29 9.39 -3.19 2.48
N THR A 30 8.55 -2.17 2.65
CA THR A 30 8.02 -1.77 3.93
C THR A 30 6.53 -2.11 3.90
N VAL A 31 6.07 -2.93 4.83
CA VAL A 31 4.72 -3.49 4.81
C VAL A 31 3.90 -3.08 6.03
N PHE A 32 2.59 -3.05 5.85
CA PHE A 32 1.66 -2.81 6.95
C PHE A 32 0.35 -3.57 6.74
N ASP A 33 -0.17 -4.13 7.81
CA ASP A 33 -1.51 -4.69 7.90
C ASP A 33 -1.93 -4.62 9.37
N THR A 34 -3.21 -4.47 9.63
CA THR A 34 -3.72 -4.46 11.00
C THR A 34 -3.65 -5.85 11.64
N ASN A 35 -3.56 -6.90 10.82
CA ASN A 35 -3.45 -8.28 11.29
C ASN A 35 -1.98 -8.71 11.33
N GLU A 36 -1.42 -8.86 12.53
CA GLU A 36 -0.03 -9.26 12.71
C GLU A 36 0.29 -10.61 12.08
N ALA A 37 -0.67 -11.52 12.07
CA ALA A 37 -0.45 -12.84 11.46
C ALA A 37 -0.22 -12.74 9.96
N ALA A 38 -0.78 -11.71 9.31
CA ALA A 38 -0.56 -11.48 7.89
C ALA A 38 0.81 -10.84 7.62
N VAL A 39 1.34 -10.09 8.57
CA VAL A 39 2.63 -9.41 8.45
C VAL A 39 3.80 -10.36 8.65
N ARG A 40 3.67 -11.27 9.59
CA ARG A 40 4.78 -12.13 10.03
C ARG A 40 5.51 -12.89 8.91
N PRO A 41 4.82 -13.56 7.98
CA PRO A 41 5.53 -14.26 6.92
C PRO A 41 6.43 -13.36 6.07
N LEU A 42 6.03 -12.12 5.88
CA LEU A 42 6.81 -11.16 5.09
C LEU A 42 7.97 -10.60 5.91
N ALA A 43 7.75 -10.35 7.19
CA ALA A 43 8.82 -9.91 8.08
C ALA A 43 9.91 -10.98 8.17
N ASP A 44 9.52 -12.25 8.24
CA ASP A 44 10.47 -13.38 8.28
C ASP A 44 11.29 -13.47 7.00
N ARG A 45 10.79 -12.91 5.91
CA ARG A 45 11.48 -12.91 4.61
C ARG A 45 12.22 -11.61 4.34
N GLY A 46 12.35 -10.75 5.35
CA GLY A 46 13.16 -9.54 5.28
C GLY A 46 12.43 -8.23 5.05
N ALA A 47 11.11 -8.25 4.97
CA ALA A 47 10.35 -6.99 4.83
C ALA A 47 10.46 -6.16 6.11
N THR A 48 10.50 -4.84 5.96
CA THR A 48 10.44 -3.92 7.08
C THR A 48 8.97 -3.74 7.47
N VAL A 49 8.68 -3.82 8.76
CA VAL A 49 7.30 -3.68 9.26
C VAL A 49 7.07 -2.26 9.74
N ALA A 50 6.03 -1.62 9.20
CA ALA A 50 5.62 -0.28 9.64
C ALA A 50 4.46 -0.38 10.62
N SER A 51 4.28 0.67 11.41
CA SER A 51 3.21 0.73 12.42
C SER A 51 1.94 1.43 11.91
N SER A 52 2.00 2.04 10.72
CA SER A 52 0.87 2.77 10.15
C SER A 52 1.06 2.94 8.64
N PRO A 53 -0.01 3.23 7.90
CA PRO A 53 0.12 3.60 6.49
C PRO A 53 1.01 4.83 6.28
N ALA A 54 0.94 5.82 7.18
CA ALA A 54 1.78 7.01 7.10
C ALA A 54 3.27 6.65 7.20
N GLU A 55 3.61 5.68 8.04
CA GLU A 55 4.99 5.24 8.17
C GLU A 55 5.47 4.55 6.89
N VAL A 56 4.62 3.72 6.27
CA VAL A 56 4.94 3.12 4.97
C VAL A 56 5.22 4.22 3.95
N ALA A 57 4.34 5.21 3.89
CA ALA A 57 4.43 6.32 2.94
C ALA A 57 5.59 7.28 3.24
N SER A 58 6.21 7.17 4.40
CA SER A 58 7.39 7.95 4.75
C SER A 58 8.69 7.21 4.41
N GLN A 59 8.59 5.92 4.08
CA GLN A 59 9.76 5.10 3.75
C GLN A 59 9.84 4.71 2.27
N ALA A 60 8.76 4.87 1.53
CA ALA A 60 8.72 4.47 0.12
C ALA A 60 8.04 5.54 -0.73
N SER A 61 8.59 5.78 -1.93
CA SER A 61 8.00 6.73 -2.87
C SER A 61 6.83 6.12 -3.64
N THR A 62 6.80 4.79 -3.79
CA THR A 62 5.69 4.07 -4.40
C THR A 62 5.08 3.14 -3.38
N VAL A 63 3.79 3.27 -3.15
CA VAL A 63 3.04 2.47 -2.17
C VAL A 63 1.93 1.74 -2.90
N LEU A 64 1.88 0.41 -2.75
CA LEU A 64 0.80 -0.41 -3.28
C LEU A 64 -0.18 -0.69 -2.16
N MET A 65 -1.47 -0.69 -2.47
CA MET A 65 -2.49 -1.13 -1.51
C MET A 65 -3.40 -2.17 -2.13
N CYS A 66 -3.74 -3.18 -1.32
CA CYS A 66 -4.65 -4.25 -1.71
C CYS A 66 -5.57 -4.51 -0.52
N LEU A 67 -6.70 -3.83 -0.50
CA LEU A 67 -7.58 -3.76 0.66
C LEU A 67 -8.97 -4.32 0.35
N PRO A 68 -9.72 -4.79 1.37
CA PRO A 68 -10.94 -5.54 1.13
C PRO A 68 -12.17 -4.73 0.72
N MET A 69 -12.21 -3.44 1.04
CA MET A 69 -13.41 -2.62 0.83
C MET A 69 -13.08 -1.16 0.52
N PRO A 70 -13.95 -0.47 -0.25
CA PRO A 70 -13.72 0.94 -0.58
C PRO A 70 -13.56 1.85 0.64
N SER A 71 -14.33 1.62 1.71
CA SER A 71 -14.22 2.43 2.91
C SER A 71 -12.85 2.30 3.58
N VAL A 72 -12.26 1.10 3.52
CA VAL A 72 -10.92 0.85 4.06
C VAL A 72 -9.88 1.54 3.19
N VAL A 73 -10.05 1.50 1.86
CA VAL A 73 -9.16 2.20 0.93
C VAL A 73 -9.12 3.69 1.26
N GLN A 74 -10.28 4.30 1.43
CA GLN A 74 -10.36 5.74 1.72
C GLN A 74 -9.71 6.06 3.06
N ALA A 75 -9.97 5.27 4.09
CA ALA A 75 -9.37 5.47 5.41
C ALA A 75 -7.87 5.33 5.40
N VAL A 76 -7.35 4.31 4.71
CA VAL A 76 -5.91 4.07 4.60
C VAL A 76 -5.22 5.17 3.81
N ALA A 77 -5.84 5.65 2.75
CA ALA A 77 -5.23 6.68 1.91
C ALA A 77 -5.31 8.07 2.54
N LEU A 78 -6.47 8.46 3.02
CA LEU A 78 -6.76 9.83 3.42
C LEU A 78 -7.05 10.05 4.91
N GLY A 79 -7.23 8.99 5.67
CA GLY A 79 -7.58 9.08 7.07
C GLY A 79 -6.41 9.49 7.97
N GLU A 80 -6.66 9.51 9.26
CA GLU A 80 -5.64 9.79 10.26
C GLU A 80 -4.55 8.72 10.18
N ASN A 81 -3.30 9.14 10.18
CA ASN A 81 -2.15 8.26 9.98
C ASN A 81 -2.19 7.51 8.66
N GLY A 82 -2.92 8.06 7.68
CA GLY A 82 -3.02 7.48 6.35
C GLY A 82 -1.83 7.83 5.47
N ILE A 83 -1.86 7.30 4.25
CA ILE A 83 -0.78 7.53 3.28
C ILE A 83 -0.52 9.02 3.06
N ILE A 84 -1.59 9.83 3.04
CA ILE A 84 -1.51 11.26 2.80
C ILE A 84 -0.62 12.00 3.82
N ALA A 85 -0.44 11.41 5.01
CA ALA A 85 0.41 11.99 6.05
C ALA A 85 1.88 11.58 5.89
N GLY A 86 2.20 10.70 4.96
CA GLY A 86 3.57 10.27 4.72
C GLY A 86 4.40 11.35 4.03
N GLU A 87 5.71 11.30 4.23
CA GLU A 87 6.60 12.36 3.76
C GLU A 87 7.34 12.04 2.46
N ARG A 88 7.34 10.77 2.05
CA ARG A 88 8.12 10.34 0.90
C ARG A 88 7.30 9.90 -0.29
N VAL A 89 6.05 9.53 -0.08
CA VAL A 89 5.20 8.97 -1.12
C VAL A 89 4.98 9.96 -2.27
N GLU A 90 5.12 9.45 -3.50
CA GLU A 90 4.86 10.22 -4.72
C GLU A 90 3.75 9.58 -5.54
N ARG A 91 3.53 8.27 -5.34
CA ARG A 91 2.62 7.49 -6.16
C ARG A 91 2.02 6.36 -5.35
N VAL A 92 0.72 6.19 -5.51
CA VAL A 92 -0.01 5.08 -4.88
C VAL A 92 -0.61 4.24 -5.98
N ILE A 93 -0.40 2.93 -5.93
CA ILE A 93 -1.00 1.98 -6.87
C ILE A 93 -2.06 1.21 -6.09
N ASP A 94 -3.32 1.42 -6.44
CA ASP A 94 -4.44 0.77 -5.78
C ASP A 94 -4.85 -0.49 -6.55
N LEU A 95 -4.58 -1.64 -5.97
CA LEU A 95 -4.90 -2.95 -6.54
C LEU A 95 -6.27 -3.44 -6.06
N SER A 96 -6.94 -2.67 -5.23
CA SER A 96 -8.24 -3.03 -4.66
C SER A 96 -9.37 -2.79 -5.65
N THR A 97 -10.50 -3.47 -5.44
CA THR A 97 -11.71 -3.17 -6.20
C THR A 97 -12.42 -2.03 -5.48
N THR A 98 -12.04 -0.81 -5.82
CA THR A 98 -12.45 0.38 -5.07
C THR A 98 -13.73 1.03 -5.61
N GLY A 99 -13.95 0.96 -6.92
CA GLY A 99 -15.07 1.62 -7.56
C GLY A 99 -14.78 3.09 -7.85
N PRO A 100 -15.49 3.67 -8.84
CA PRO A 100 -15.16 5.01 -9.35
C PRO A 100 -15.38 6.15 -8.35
N ALA A 101 -16.40 6.06 -7.51
CA ALA A 101 -16.70 7.14 -6.56
C ALA A 101 -15.58 7.33 -5.53
N VAL A 102 -15.18 6.25 -4.87
CA VAL A 102 -14.13 6.31 -3.86
C VAL A 102 -12.78 6.56 -4.53
N ALA A 103 -12.52 5.92 -5.67
CA ALA A 103 -11.27 6.13 -6.40
C ALA A 103 -11.09 7.62 -6.75
N THR A 104 -12.15 8.29 -7.18
CA THR A 104 -12.11 9.71 -7.50
C THR A 104 -11.81 10.55 -6.26
N THR A 105 -12.45 10.24 -5.14
CA THR A 105 -12.23 10.94 -3.88
C THR A 105 -10.78 10.78 -3.41
N VAL A 106 -10.27 9.56 -3.47
CA VAL A 106 -8.90 9.26 -3.04
C VAL A 106 -7.88 9.95 -3.96
N ALA A 107 -8.10 9.87 -5.28
CA ALA A 107 -7.21 10.50 -6.24
C ALA A 107 -7.12 12.01 -6.02
N LYS A 108 -8.26 12.64 -5.77
CA LYS A 108 -8.33 14.08 -5.53
C LYS A 108 -7.61 14.48 -4.25
N GLY A 109 -7.86 13.73 -3.16
CA GLY A 109 -7.21 14.00 -1.88
C GLY A 109 -5.69 13.85 -1.95
N LEU A 110 -5.22 12.79 -2.60
CA LEU A 110 -3.79 12.56 -2.76
C LEU A 110 -3.15 13.63 -3.66
N ALA A 111 -3.85 14.04 -4.72
CA ALA A 111 -3.34 15.05 -5.65
C ALA A 111 -3.09 16.39 -4.95
N GLU A 112 -3.86 16.72 -3.93
CA GLU A 112 -3.67 17.93 -3.14
C GLU A 112 -2.32 17.96 -2.43
N ARG A 113 -1.72 16.80 -2.22
CA ARG A 113 -0.41 16.66 -1.61
C ARG A 113 0.66 16.28 -2.66
N GLY A 114 0.33 16.38 -3.94
CA GLY A 114 1.25 16.06 -5.01
C GLY A 114 1.47 14.57 -5.25
N VAL A 115 0.56 13.74 -4.75
CA VAL A 115 0.65 12.28 -4.89
C VAL A 115 -0.28 11.79 -5.98
N THR A 116 0.23 10.95 -6.89
CA THR A 116 -0.54 10.39 -7.99
C THR A 116 -1.14 9.05 -7.61
N LEU A 117 -2.42 8.86 -7.88
CA LEU A 117 -3.07 7.56 -7.71
C LEU A 117 -3.13 6.85 -9.07
N VAL A 118 -2.68 5.61 -9.09
CA VAL A 118 -2.87 4.71 -10.23
C VAL A 118 -3.89 3.66 -9.80
N ASP A 119 -5.04 3.66 -10.46
CA ASP A 119 -6.11 2.70 -10.17
C ASP A 119 -5.89 1.47 -11.06
N ALA A 120 -5.48 0.36 -10.45
CA ALA A 120 -5.10 -0.85 -11.16
C ALA A 120 -5.75 -2.09 -10.52
N PRO A 121 -7.08 -2.16 -10.51
CA PRO A 121 -7.78 -3.24 -9.81
C PRO A 121 -7.40 -4.60 -10.36
N VAL A 122 -7.23 -5.56 -9.45
CA VAL A 122 -6.95 -6.96 -9.81
C VAL A 122 -8.27 -7.72 -9.78
N SER A 123 -8.65 -8.31 -10.91
CA SER A 123 -9.90 -9.06 -11.00
C SER A 123 -9.68 -10.56 -10.80
N GLY A 124 -10.78 -11.26 -10.50
CA GLY A 124 -10.74 -12.70 -10.36
C GLY A 124 -10.11 -13.21 -9.07
N GLY A 125 -10.06 -12.34 -8.08
CA GLY A 125 -9.50 -12.70 -6.79
C GLY A 125 -10.31 -13.75 -6.06
#